data_3589ef96b0889ea9197c238b65a498f5
#
_entry.id   3589ef96b0889ea9197c238b65a498f5
#
_cell.length_a   1.000
_cell.length_b   1.000
_cell.length_c   1.000
_cell.angle_alpha   90.00
_cell.angle_beta   90.00
_cell.angle_gamma   90.00
#
_symmetry.space_group_name_H-M   'P 1'
#
loop_
_entity.id
_entity.type
_entity.pdbx_description
1 polymer ?
#
loop_
_entity_poly.entity_id
_entity_poly.type
_entity_poly.pdbx_seq_one_letter_code
_entity_poly.pdbx_strand_id
1 'polypeptide(L)'
;MKFKHVVIKSLAAVEPPVRVTSREIEQRLKPVLDRLEIRDNLLEEVSGIGARRFWENGTTPSDAATLAAEKALDDAGIERDRVGVIINTSVCRDYLEPSTACIVHGNLELSENCLNFDVGNACLAFMNGMDIAARMIERAEVDYALIVDGESSRPITEATIERMLQPGIDADQFRSEFASLTLGSGAAAMVMARRELAPDGHTYLGSVSRAATEFNNLCRGQMDQMMTDTRTLLSEGLKLASKTINAARIALGWVVEELDQFVIHQVSKVHTDSLVNLLGLDPDKVHAIYPEMGNIGPASVPIVLARAVELGKIRKGDRVGLLGIGSGLNCQMAVVIW
;
A
#
# COMPACT_ATOMS: atom_id res chain seq x y z
N MET A 1 -5.06 17.54 -8.55
CA MET A 1 -5.84 17.58 -9.83
C MET A 1 -7.23 17.07 -9.51
N LYS A 2 -8.28 17.57 -10.19
CA LYS A 2 -9.66 17.08 -10.01
C LYS A 2 -10.12 16.38 -11.28
N PHE A 3 -10.87 15.30 -11.14
CA PHE A 3 -11.48 14.52 -12.21
C PHE A 3 -13.00 14.64 -12.19
N LYS A 4 -13.64 14.57 -13.34
CA LYS A 4 -15.09 14.67 -13.51
C LYS A 4 -15.72 13.36 -13.97
N HIS A 5 -14.99 12.63 -14.81
CA HIS A 5 -15.49 11.45 -15.53
C HIS A 5 -14.95 10.12 -14.99
N VAL A 6 -14.30 10.13 -13.81
CA VAL A 6 -13.61 8.95 -13.27
C VAL A 6 -14.34 8.40 -12.05
N VAL A 7 -14.57 7.09 -12.08
CA VAL A 7 -15.14 6.35 -10.96
C VAL A 7 -14.34 5.08 -10.68
N ILE A 8 -14.39 4.62 -9.43
CA ILE A 8 -13.96 3.28 -9.03
C ILE A 8 -15.18 2.37 -9.23
N LYS A 9 -15.06 1.37 -10.10
CA LYS A 9 -16.13 0.42 -10.40
C LYS A 9 -16.12 -0.75 -9.44
N SER A 10 -14.93 -1.26 -9.11
CA SER A 10 -14.72 -2.33 -8.13
C SER A 10 -13.39 -2.19 -7.42
N LEU A 11 -13.31 -2.81 -6.25
CA LEU A 11 -12.11 -2.92 -5.44
C LEU A 11 -12.09 -4.28 -4.76
N ALA A 12 -11.04 -5.05 -4.96
CA ALA A 12 -10.84 -6.35 -4.35
C ALA A 12 -9.56 -6.39 -3.54
N ALA A 13 -9.59 -7.12 -2.43
CA ALA A 13 -8.43 -7.45 -1.62
C ALA A 13 -8.35 -8.97 -1.41
N VAL A 14 -7.13 -9.50 -1.34
CA VAL A 14 -6.85 -10.90 -1.04
C VAL A 14 -5.82 -10.96 0.07
N GLU A 15 -6.16 -11.64 1.15
CA GLU A 15 -5.26 -11.86 2.28
C GLU A 15 -4.49 -13.16 2.11
N PRO A 16 -3.17 -13.13 2.38
CA PRO A 16 -2.37 -14.35 2.41
C PRO A 16 -2.79 -15.29 3.56
N PRO A 17 -2.71 -16.62 3.35
CA PRO A 17 -3.23 -17.58 4.31
C PRO A 17 -2.34 -17.80 5.54
N VAL A 18 -1.01 -17.58 5.42
CA VAL A 18 -0.06 -17.92 6.48
C VAL A 18 0.09 -16.76 7.45
N ARG A 19 -0.40 -16.94 8.68
CA ARG A 19 -0.24 -15.97 9.75
C ARG A 19 1.03 -16.25 10.54
N VAL A 20 1.90 -15.24 10.68
CA VAL A 20 3.14 -15.30 11.46
C VAL A 20 3.15 -14.20 12.51
N THR A 21 3.28 -14.56 13.78
CA THR A 21 3.28 -13.62 14.89
C THR A 21 4.65 -12.95 15.09
N SER A 22 4.65 -11.75 15.69
CA SER A 22 5.87 -11.09 16.13
C SER A 22 6.68 -11.95 17.09
N ARG A 23 6.00 -12.67 17.96
CA ARG A 23 6.63 -13.61 18.90
C ARG A 23 7.36 -14.76 18.19
N GLU A 24 6.79 -15.35 17.15
CA GLU A 24 7.46 -16.39 16.36
C GLU A 24 8.73 -15.87 15.69
N ILE A 25 8.71 -14.64 15.16
CA ILE A 25 9.91 -14.01 14.61
C ILE A 25 10.97 -13.79 15.70
N GLU A 26 10.59 -13.25 16.86
CA GLU A 26 11.52 -13.02 17.97
C GLU A 26 12.09 -14.32 18.54
N GLN A 27 11.30 -15.40 18.59
CA GLN A 27 11.82 -16.73 18.98
C GLN A 27 12.94 -17.20 18.06
N ARG A 28 12.84 -16.95 16.76
CA ARG A 28 13.90 -17.25 15.78
C ARG A 28 15.12 -16.35 15.98
N LEU A 29 14.92 -15.10 16.37
CA LEU A 29 15.98 -14.12 16.63
C LEU A 29 16.55 -14.19 18.04
N LYS A 30 16.09 -15.09 18.92
CA LYS A 30 16.49 -15.17 20.33
C LYS A 30 18.01 -15.16 20.53
N PRO A 31 18.85 -15.89 19.73
CA PRO A 31 20.30 -15.85 19.91
C PRO A 31 20.92 -14.47 19.74
N VAL A 32 20.41 -13.65 18.81
CA VAL A 32 20.91 -12.28 18.61
C VAL A 32 20.31 -11.31 19.62
N LEU A 33 19.05 -11.46 20.00
CA LEU A 33 18.42 -10.64 21.04
C LEU A 33 19.15 -10.78 22.38
N ASP A 34 19.49 -12.01 22.79
CA ASP A 34 20.27 -12.27 24.02
C ASP A 34 21.69 -11.69 23.94
N ARG A 35 22.37 -11.85 22.81
CA ARG A 35 23.71 -11.31 22.60
C ARG A 35 23.77 -9.78 22.65
N LEU A 36 22.73 -9.11 22.11
CA LEU A 36 22.63 -7.66 22.08
C LEU A 36 21.91 -7.06 23.30
N GLU A 37 21.56 -7.91 24.28
CA GLU A 37 20.83 -7.53 25.50
C GLU A 37 19.49 -6.81 25.18
N ILE A 38 18.84 -7.23 24.09
CA ILE A 38 17.54 -6.72 23.65
C ILE A 38 16.43 -7.53 24.36
N ARG A 39 15.49 -6.81 24.97
CA ARG A 39 14.35 -7.43 25.68
C ARG A 39 13.41 -8.17 24.71
N ASP A 40 12.74 -9.19 25.21
CA ASP A 40 11.68 -9.90 24.51
C ASP A 40 10.47 -8.98 24.27
N ASN A 41 9.65 -9.34 23.30
CA ASN A 41 8.41 -8.65 22.90
C ASN A 41 8.61 -7.25 22.34
N LEU A 42 9.85 -6.89 21.94
CA LEU A 42 10.18 -5.57 21.40
C LEU A 42 9.45 -5.29 20.09
N LEU A 43 9.35 -6.31 19.20
CA LEU A 43 8.77 -6.13 17.87
C LEU A 43 7.31 -5.69 17.93
N GLU A 44 6.51 -6.33 18.78
CA GLU A 44 5.11 -5.95 18.98
C GLU A 44 4.98 -4.64 19.75
N GLU A 45 5.73 -4.45 20.83
CA GLU A 45 5.66 -3.23 21.66
C GLU A 45 6.02 -1.96 20.89
N VAL A 46 7.03 -2.02 20.01
CA VAL A 46 7.48 -0.84 19.24
C VAL A 46 6.59 -0.60 18.02
N SER A 47 6.18 -1.66 17.34
CA SER A 47 5.42 -1.51 16.08
C SER A 47 3.90 -1.53 16.27
N GLY A 48 3.40 -2.15 17.33
CA GLY A 48 1.98 -2.45 17.50
C GLY A 48 1.49 -3.58 16.59
N ILE A 49 2.41 -4.33 15.96
CA ILE A 49 2.11 -5.42 15.03
C ILE A 49 2.24 -6.75 15.76
N GLY A 50 1.11 -7.36 16.10
CA GLY A 50 1.07 -8.69 16.73
C GLY A 50 1.35 -9.81 15.75
N ALA A 51 0.92 -9.64 14.48
CA ALA A 51 1.14 -10.61 13.41
C ALA A 51 1.25 -9.92 12.04
N ARG A 52 1.69 -10.71 11.05
CA ARG A 52 1.61 -10.39 9.63
C ARG A 52 1.18 -11.61 8.85
N ARG A 53 0.81 -11.38 7.60
CA ARG A 53 0.40 -12.45 6.70
C ARG A 53 1.45 -12.65 5.62
N PHE A 54 1.66 -13.91 5.24
CA PHE A 54 2.53 -14.29 4.13
C PHE A 54 1.81 -15.25 3.19
N TRP A 55 2.17 -15.20 1.93
CA TRP A 55 1.75 -16.20 0.95
C TRP A 55 2.42 -17.55 1.23
N GLU A 56 1.85 -18.62 0.69
CA GLU A 56 2.51 -19.92 0.64
C GLU A 56 3.84 -19.81 -0.11
N ASN A 57 4.77 -20.73 0.20
CA ASN A 57 6.05 -20.76 -0.48
C ASN A 57 5.86 -20.98 -1.99
N GLY A 58 6.53 -20.16 -2.79
CA GLY A 58 6.45 -20.23 -4.25
C GLY A 58 5.40 -19.31 -4.87
N THR A 59 4.49 -18.71 -4.09
CA THR A 59 3.58 -17.69 -4.62
C THR A 59 4.35 -16.42 -4.95
N THR A 60 4.32 -16.03 -6.20
CA THR A 60 5.00 -14.83 -6.70
C THR A 60 4.14 -13.57 -6.53
N PRO A 61 4.74 -12.35 -6.59
CA PRO A 61 3.98 -11.11 -6.62
C PRO A 61 2.93 -11.05 -7.74
N SER A 62 3.26 -11.55 -8.93
CA SER A 62 2.32 -11.61 -10.05
C SER A 62 1.17 -12.59 -9.82
N ASP A 63 1.40 -13.75 -9.18
CA ASP A 63 0.33 -14.68 -8.79
C ASP A 63 -0.65 -14.00 -7.83
N ALA A 64 -0.12 -13.33 -6.79
CA ALA A 64 -0.91 -12.61 -5.81
C ALA A 64 -1.73 -11.47 -6.45
N ALA A 65 -1.11 -10.69 -7.33
CA ALA A 65 -1.77 -9.62 -8.07
C ALA A 65 -2.87 -10.17 -9.00
N THR A 66 -2.62 -11.31 -9.65
CA THR A 66 -3.60 -11.98 -10.53
C THR A 66 -4.85 -12.39 -9.75
N LEU A 67 -4.70 -12.99 -8.56
CA LEU A 67 -5.83 -13.39 -7.70
C LEU A 67 -6.73 -12.19 -7.34
N ALA A 68 -6.12 -11.05 -6.99
CA ALA A 68 -6.88 -9.84 -6.69
C ALA A 68 -7.54 -9.24 -7.94
N ALA A 69 -6.85 -9.31 -9.09
CA ALA A 69 -7.33 -8.80 -10.36
C ALA A 69 -8.54 -9.57 -10.88
N GLU A 70 -8.51 -10.91 -10.82
CA GLU A 70 -9.66 -11.76 -11.19
C GLU A 70 -10.89 -11.38 -10.37
N LYS A 71 -10.74 -11.30 -9.05
CA LYS A 71 -11.82 -10.90 -8.16
C LYS A 71 -12.36 -9.50 -8.49
N ALA A 72 -11.47 -8.53 -8.75
CA ALA A 72 -11.90 -7.18 -9.09
C ALA A 72 -12.63 -7.09 -10.44
N LEU A 73 -12.20 -7.87 -11.44
CA LEU A 73 -12.87 -7.95 -12.75
C LEU A 73 -14.24 -8.61 -12.64
N ASP A 74 -14.34 -9.70 -11.87
CA ASP A 74 -15.61 -10.41 -11.62
C ASP A 74 -16.59 -9.49 -10.88
N ASP A 75 -16.16 -8.79 -9.82
CA ASP A 75 -16.97 -7.83 -9.06
C ASP A 75 -17.40 -6.63 -9.94
N ALA A 76 -16.56 -6.23 -10.89
CA ALA A 76 -16.88 -5.16 -11.86
C ALA A 76 -17.91 -5.63 -12.91
N GLY A 77 -17.98 -6.91 -13.21
CA GLY A 77 -18.81 -7.48 -14.26
C GLY A 77 -18.41 -6.99 -15.66
N ILE A 78 -17.12 -6.84 -15.92
CA ILE A 78 -16.58 -6.40 -17.22
C ILE A 78 -15.81 -7.52 -17.90
N GLU A 79 -15.94 -7.60 -19.22
CA GLU A 79 -15.17 -8.53 -20.03
C GLU A 79 -13.69 -8.10 -20.06
N ARG A 80 -12.78 -9.08 -20.08
CA ARG A 80 -11.33 -8.85 -20.04
C ARG A 80 -10.82 -8.06 -21.24
N ASP A 81 -11.42 -8.19 -22.40
CA ASP A 81 -11.10 -7.44 -23.62
C ASP A 81 -11.45 -5.94 -23.55
N ARG A 82 -12.26 -5.53 -22.56
CA ARG A 82 -12.61 -4.13 -22.31
C ARG A 82 -11.56 -3.38 -21.50
N VAL A 83 -10.61 -4.07 -20.88
CA VAL A 83 -9.53 -3.43 -20.11
C VAL A 83 -8.55 -2.78 -21.08
N GLY A 84 -8.46 -1.45 -21.05
CA GLY A 84 -7.57 -0.68 -21.93
C GLY A 84 -6.15 -0.52 -21.39
N VAL A 85 -5.97 -0.64 -20.07
CA VAL A 85 -4.65 -0.59 -19.41
C VAL A 85 -4.65 -1.39 -18.12
N ILE A 86 -3.57 -2.14 -17.89
CA ILE A 86 -3.22 -2.71 -16.59
C ILE A 86 -1.96 -2.03 -16.05
N ILE A 87 -2.00 -1.59 -14.78
CA ILE A 87 -0.91 -0.92 -14.10
C ILE A 87 -0.59 -1.72 -12.83
N ASN A 88 0.58 -2.35 -12.78
CA ASN A 88 1.07 -2.96 -11.55
C ASN A 88 1.80 -1.93 -10.69
N THR A 89 1.58 -2.00 -9.39
CA THR A 89 2.09 -1.02 -8.42
C THR A 89 2.92 -1.65 -7.31
N SER A 90 3.17 -2.96 -7.38
CA SER A 90 3.92 -3.70 -6.37
C SER A 90 5.35 -3.20 -6.22
N VAL A 91 5.82 -3.11 -4.98
CA VAL A 91 7.25 -2.96 -4.67
C VAL A 91 7.97 -4.30 -4.91
N CYS A 92 7.36 -5.39 -4.47
CA CYS A 92 7.86 -6.74 -4.77
C CYS A 92 7.69 -7.06 -6.25
N ARG A 93 8.69 -7.72 -6.83
CA ARG A 93 8.71 -8.08 -8.26
C ARG A 93 9.14 -9.52 -8.43
N ASP A 94 8.61 -10.18 -9.48
CA ASP A 94 9.08 -11.50 -9.88
C ASP A 94 10.47 -11.41 -10.49
N TYR A 95 10.65 -10.45 -11.39
CA TYR A 95 11.88 -10.21 -12.16
C TYR A 95 12.13 -8.71 -12.33
N LEU A 96 13.35 -8.34 -12.73
CA LEU A 96 13.63 -7.00 -13.23
C LEU A 96 12.98 -6.79 -14.61
N GLU A 97 12.95 -7.84 -15.43
CA GLU A 97 12.25 -7.92 -16.72
C GLU A 97 11.84 -9.39 -17.01
N PRO A 98 10.61 -9.60 -17.55
CA PRO A 98 9.63 -8.59 -17.92
C PRO A 98 9.03 -7.86 -16.71
N SER A 99 8.21 -6.80 -16.95
CA SER A 99 7.45 -6.13 -15.89
C SER A 99 6.45 -7.10 -15.24
N THR A 100 6.14 -6.90 -13.97
CA THR A 100 5.10 -7.69 -13.28
C THR A 100 3.74 -7.49 -13.95
N ALA A 101 3.43 -6.27 -14.42
CA ALA A 101 2.21 -6.00 -15.20
C ALA A 101 2.10 -6.88 -16.45
N CYS A 102 3.22 -7.13 -17.15
CA CYS A 102 3.23 -8.01 -18.33
C CYS A 102 2.87 -9.45 -17.97
N ILE A 103 3.36 -9.97 -16.84
CA ILE A 103 3.05 -11.32 -16.36
C ILE A 103 1.56 -11.43 -15.99
N VAL A 104 1.06 -10.47 -15.20
CA VAL A 104 -0.37 -10.43 -14.79
C VAL A 104 -1.27 -10.27 -16.01
N HIS A 105 -0.88 -9.45 -17.00
CA HIS A 105 -1.60 -9.32 -18.28
C HIS A 105 -1.76 -10.68 -18.98
N GLY A 106 -0.67 -11.45 -19.05
CA GLY A 106 -0.67 -12.79 -19.65
C GLY A 106 -1.52 -13.78 -18.84
N ASN A 107 -1.40 -13.79 -17.51
CA ASN A 107 -2.18 -14.66 -16.63
C ASN A 107 -3.70 -14.41 -16.75
N LEU A 108 -4.10 -13.15 -16.93
CA LEU A 108 -5.50 -12.75 -17.11
C LEU A 108 -5.99 -12.91 -18.56
N GLU A 109 -5.12 -13.27 -19.51
CA GLU A 109 -5.45 -13.35 -20.94
C GLU A 109 -6.10 -12.05 -21.46
N LEU A 110 -5.53 -10.89 -21.09
CA LEU A 110 -6.04 -9.59 -21.53
C LEU A 110 -5.76 -9.39 -23.03
N SER A 111 -6.55 -8.50 -23.66
CA SER A 111 -6.43 -8.16 -25.08
C SER A 111 -5.03 -7.60 -25.42
N GLU A 112 -4.52 -7.92 -26.62
CA GLU A 112 -3.29 -7.32 -27.16
C GLU A 112 -3.33 -5.79 -27.28
N ASN A 113 -4.52 -5.20 -27.22
CA ASN A 113 -4.72 -3.75 -27.20
C ASN A 113 -4.64 -3.15 -25.79
N CYS A 114 -4.51 -3.99 -24.75
CA CYS A 114 -4.37 -3.52 -23.36
C CYS A 114 -2.93 -3.11 -23.08
N LEU A 115 -2.72 -1.85 -22.77
CA LEU A 115 -1.41 -1.37 -22.30
C LEU A 115 -1.04 -2.01 -20.97
N ASN A 116 0.25 -2.34 -20.76
CA ASN A 116 0.73 -2.91 -19.52
C ASN A 116 2.07 -2.33 -19.12
N PHE A 117 2.21 -1.89 -17.86
CA PHE A 117 3.46 -1.38 -17.30
C PHE A 117 3.43 -1.32 -15.78
N ASP A 118 4.62 -1.28 -15.16
CA ASP A 118 4.79 -1.10 -13.72
C ASP A 118 4.97 0.38 -13.37
N VAL A 119 4.41 0.78 -12.23
CA VAL A 119 4.63 2.09 -11.61
C VAL A 119 5.27 1.88 -10.24
N GLY A 120 6.52 2.34 -10.09
CA GLY A 120 7.26 2.27 -8.85
C GLY A 120 7.33 3.62 -8.13
N ASN A 121 6.78 3.71 -6.92
CA ASN A 121 6.96 4.84 -6.00
C ASN A 121 6.75 4.38 -4.54
N ALA A 122 7.44 3.29 -4.17
CA ALA A 122 7.32 2.69 -2.85
C ALA A 122 5.84 2.57 -2.41
N CYS A 123 5.52 2.87 -1.15
CA CYS A 123 4.16 2.74 -0.61
C CYS A 123 3.10 3.64 -1.26
N LEU A 124 3.47 4.54 -2.16
CA LEU A 124 2.53 5.40 -2.89
C LEU A 124 2.16 4.87 -4.27
N ALA A 125 2.79 3.81 -4.73
CA ALA A 125 2.66 3.36 -6.11
C ALA A 125 1.21 3.09 -6.50
N PHE A 126 0.37 2.48 -5.61
CA PHE A 126 -1.04 2.24 -5.90
C PHE A 126 -1.82 3.54 -6.13
N MET A 127 -1.66 4.52 -5.25
CA MET A 127 -2.31 5.83 -5.40
C MET A 127 -1.82 6.57 -6.65
N ASN A 128 -0.55 6.41 -7.02
CA ASN A 128 -0.02 6.95 -8.27
C ASN A 128 -0.60 6.22 -9.49
N GLY A 129 -0.76 4.90 -9.42
CA GLY A 129 -1.46 4.11 -10.45
C GLY A 129 -2.88 4.58 -10.66
N MET A 130 -3.63 4.85 -9.56
CA MET A 130 -4.97 5.46 -9.63
C MET A 130 -4.95 6.81 -10.36
N ASP A 131 -3.99 7.67 -10.06
CA ASP A 131 -3.88 8.99 -10.72
C ASP A 131 -3.54 8.89 -12.21
N ILE A 132 -2.66 7.95 -12.60
CA ILE A 132 -2.31 7.71 -14.00
C ILE A 132 -3.53 7.19 -14.76
N ALA A 133 -4.18 6.14 -14.23
CA ALA A 133 -5.41 5.58 -14.79
C ALA A 133 -6.51 6.64 -14.91
N ALA A 134 -6.71 7.45 -13.88
CA ALA A 134 -7.69 8.52 -13.87
C ALA A 134 -7.44 9.56 -14.98
N ARG A 135 -6.18 9.90 -15.26
CA ARG A 135 -5.83 10.83 -16.36
C ARG A 135 -6.13 10.24 -17.73
N MET A 136 -5.85 8.95 -17.93
CA MET A 136 -6.15 8.26 -19.19
C MET A 136 -7.66 8.16 -19.41
N ILE A 137 -8.43 7.84 -18.36
CA ILE A 137 -9.91 7.81 -18.40
C ILE A 137 -10.50 9.20 -18.63
N GLU A 138 -10.05 10.22 -17.91
CA GLU A 138 -10.55 11.60 -18.04
C GLU A 138 -10.36 12.16 -19.47
N ARG A 139 -9.30 11.73 -20.15
CA ARG A 139 -8.99 12.10 -21.54
C ARG A 139 -9.61 11.18 -22.57
N ALA A 140 -10.39 10.21 -22.14
CA ALA A 140 -11.01 9.21 -23.00
C ALA A 140 -10.00 8.36 -23.83
N GLU A 141 -8.78 8.17 -23.31
CA GLU A 141 -7.77 7.31 -23.91
C GLU A 141 -8.10 5.82 -23.64
N VAL A 142 -8.69 5.51 -22.47
CA VAL A 142 -9.21 4.20 -22.10
C VAL A 142 -10.57 4.32 -21.41
N ASP A 143 -11.41 3.30 -21.54
CA ASP A 143 -12.71 3.20 -20.88
C ASP A 143 -12.60 2.58 -19.49
N TYR A 144 -11.77 1.55 -19.36
CA TYR A 144 -11.49 0.82 -18.12
C TYR A 144 -10.00 0.69 -17.91
N ALA A 145 -9.56 0.91 -16.68
CA ALA A 145 -8.20 0.69 -16.23
C ALA A 145 -8.21 -0.27 -15.03
N LEU A 146 -7.28 -1.23 -15.02
CA LEU A 146 -7.05 -2.16 -13.93
C LEU A 146 -5.74 -1.80 -13.23
N ILE A 147 -5.81 -1.44 -11.96
CA ILE A 147 -4.65 -1.23 -11.10
C ILE A 147 -4.50 -2.46 -10.22
N VAL A 148 -3.32 -3.07 -10.20
CA VAL A 148 -3.04 -4.28 -9.44
C VAL A 148 -1.83 -4.10 -8.53
N ASP A 149 -1.82 -4.82 -7.43
CA ASP A 149 -0.74 -4.83 -6.46
C ASP A 149 -0.63 -6.22 -5.82
N GLY A 150 0.55 -6.82 -5.82
CA GLY A 150 0.81 -8.10 -5.19
C GLY A 150 2.09 -8.04 -4.37
N GLU A 151 1.97 -7.80 -3.06
CA GLU A 151 3.12 -7.75 -2.16
C GLU A 151 3.44 -9.13 -1.58
N SER A 152 4.69 -9.56 -1.71
CA SER A 152 5.23 -10.81 -1.19
C SER A 152 6.50 -10.54 -0.38
N SER A 153 6.34 -10.16 0.89
CA SER A 153 7.43 -9.72 1.77
C SER A 153 8.15 -10.84 2.51
N ARG A 154 7.69 -12.09 2.43
CA ARG A 154 8.34 -13.24 3.10
C ARG A 154 9.83 -13.34 2.76
N PRO A 155 10.28 -13.27 1.47
CA PRO A 155 11.70 -13.44 1.14
C PRO A 155 12.60 -12.41 1.83
N ILE A 156 12.21 -11.15 1.87
CA ILE A 156 13.00 -10.09 2.53
C ILE A 156 13.03 -10.28 4.06
N THR A 157 11.90 -10.71 4.66
CA THR A 157 11.85 -11.01 6.10
C THR A 157 12.76 -12.19 6.46
N GLU A 158 12.74 -13.27 5.68
CA GLU A 158 13.60 -14.44 5.88
C GLU A 158 15.08 -14.08 5.72
N ALA A 159 15.44 -13.38 4.64
CA ALA A 159 16.82 -12.93 4.42
C ALA A 159 17.32 -11.99 5.55
N THR A 160 16.43 -11.14 6.09
CA THR A 160 16.74 -10.27 7.23
C THR A 160 17.01 -11.10 8.49
N ILE A 161 16.18 -12.10 8.80
CA ILE A 161 16.37 -12.98 9.95
C ILE A 161 17.71 -13.73 9.81
N GLU A 162 18.01 -14.30 8.65
CA GLU A 162 19.27 -15.00 8.39
C GLU A 162 20.48 -14.08 8.59
N ARG A 163 20.42 -12.83 8.12
CA ARG A 163 21.50 -11.86 8.32
C ARG A 163 21.66 -11.47 9.77
N MET A 164 20.57 -11.19 10.48
CA MET A 164 20.59 -10.81 11.89
C MET A 164 21.19 -11.89 12.79
N LEU A 165 21.07 -13.17 12.41
CA LEU A 165 21.66 -14.29 13.15
C LEU A 165 23.19 -14.43 12.96
N GLN A 166 23.81 -13.69 12.04
CA GLN A 166 25.25 -13.75 11.84
C GLN A 166 26.03 -13.20 13.06
N PRO A 167 27.20 -13.76 13.38
CA PRO A 167 27.95 -13.38 14.59
C PRO A 167 28.39 -11.92 14.65
N GLY A 168 28.54 -11.25 13.49
CA GLY A 168 29.05 -9.87 13.39
C GLY A 168 27.99 -8.78 13.49
N ILE A 169 26.70 -9.12 13.59
CA ILE A 169 25.63 -8.13 13.68
C ILE A 169 25.71 -7.38 15.02
N ASP A 170 25.75 -6.04 14.95
CA ASP A 170 25.70 -5.14 16.08
C ASP A 170 24.30 -4.51 16.28
N ALA A 171 24.13 -3.71 17.32
CA ALA A 171 22.87 -3.08 17.67
C ALA A 171 22.41 -2.03 16.61
N ASP A 172 23.34 -1.39 15.92
CA ASP A 172 23.00 -0.37 14.90
C ASP A 172 22.52 -1.03 13.60
N GLN A 173 23.16 -2.14 13.20
CA GLN A 173 22.71 -2.97 12.09
C GLN A 173 21.32 -3.58 12.39
N PHE A 174 21.15 -4.17 13.59
CA PHE A 174 19.85 -4.69 14.02
C PHE A 174 18.75 -3.61 13.93
N ARG A 175 19.03 -2.41 14.42
CA ARG A 175 18.08 -1.29 14.40
C ARG A 175 17.75 -0.84 12.96
N SER A 176 18.75 -0.77 12.09
CA SER A 176 18.56 -0.31 10.71
C SER A 176 17.72 -1.27 9.86
N GLU A 177 17.76 -2.57 10.15
CA GLU A 177 17.00 -3.61 9.44
C GLU A 177 15.69 -4.00 10.16
N PHE A 178 15.43 -3.47 11.36
CA PHE A 178 14.27 -3.81 12.18
C PHE A 178 12.93 -3.65 11.44
N ALA A 179 12.81 -2.60 10.61
CA ALA A 179 11.58 -2.33 9.85
C ALA A 179 11.22 -3.49 8.90
N SER A 180 12.19 -4.25 8.40
CA SER A 180 11.94 -5.42 7.53
C SER A 180 11.15 -6.52 8.25
N LEU A 181 11.28 -6.63 9.58
CA LEU A 181 10.55 -7.60 10.39
C LEU A 181 9.06 -7.23 10.57
N THR A 182 8.69 -6.00 10.24
CA THR A 182 7.31 -5.50 10.35
C THR A 182 6.51 -5.64 9.06
N LEU A 183 7.16 -6.06 7.97
CA LEU A 183 6.53 -6.19 6.67
C LEU A 183 5.52 -7.35 6.66
N GLY A 184 4.45 -7.13 5.92
CA GLY A 184 3.43 -8.13 5.61
C GLY A 184 3.22 -8.25 4.10
N SER A 185 2.47 -9.25 3.70
CA SER A 185 2.07 -9.51 2.32
C SER A 185 0.57 -9.30 2.15
N GLY A 186 0.14 -9.09 0.92
CA GLY A 186 -1.25 -8.92 0.55
C GLY A 186 -1.39 -8.59 -0.93
N ALA A 187 -2.58 -8.68 -1.46
CA ALA A 187 -2.86 -8.26 -2.82
C ALA A 187 -4.14 -7.42 -2.90
N ALA A 188 -4.14 -6.47 -3.81
CA ALA A 188 -5.31 -5.66 -4.11
C ALA A 188 -5.40 -5.38 -5.60
N ALA A 189 -6.64 -5.21 -6.09
CA ALA A 189 -6.87 -4.72 -7.43
C ALA A 189 -8.09 -3.80 -7.46
N MET A 190 -8.04 -2.81 -8.34
CA MET A 190 -9.09 -1.83 -8.52
C MET A 190 -9.40 -1.66 -10.00
N VAL A 191 -10.66 -1.75 -10.36
CA VAL A 191 -11.14 -1.35 -11.69
C VAL A 191 -11.63 0.10 -11.61
N MET A 192 -10.99 0.97 -12.36
CA MET A 192 -11.47 2.34 -12.59
C MET A 192 -12.11 2.44 -13.97
N ALA A 193 -13.14 3.26 -14.08
CA ALA A 193 -13.93 3.36 -15.29
C ALA A 193 -14.33 4.80 -15.58
N ARG A 194 -14.71 5.04 -16.86
CA ARG A 194 -15.43 6.25 -17.23
C ARG A 194 -16.82 6.22 -16.62
N ARG A 195 -17.23 7.31 -16.00
CA ARG A 195 -18.51 7.46 -15.29
C ARG A 195 -19.73 7.03 -16.12
N GLU A 196 -19.71 7.36 -17.41
CA GLU A 196 -20.82 7.07 -18.33
C GLU A 196 -21.05 5.57 -18.51
N LEU A 197 -19.98 4.77 -18.33
CA LEU A 197 -20.00 3.29 -18.43
C LEU A 197 -20.23 2.60 -17.09
N ALA A 198 -20.06 3.34 -15.99
CA ALA A 198 -20.22 2.84 -14.63
C ALA A 198 -20.88 3.91 -13.74
N PRO A 199 -22.15 4.26 -13.99
CA PRO A 199 -22.83 5.35 -13.29
C PRO A 199 -23.07 5.08 -11.79
N ASP A 200 -23.02 3.83 -11.39
CA ASP A 200 -23.10 3.35 -10.00
C ASP A 200 -21.77 3.33 -9.26
N GLY A 201 -20.66 3.62 -9.96
CA GLY A 201 -19.31 3.62 -9.40
C GLY A 201 -19.03 4.78 -8.45
N HIS A 202 -18.02 4.60 -7.60
CA HIS A 202 -17.59 5.56 -6.59
C HIS A 202 -16.72 6.65 -7.21
N THR A 203 -17.01 7.91 -6.91
CA THR A 203 -16.35 9.03 -7.59
C THR A 203 -14.93 9.23 -7.07
N TYR A 204 -13.94 9.13 -7.95
CA TYR A 204 -12.57 9.56 -7.65
C TYR A 204 -12.42 11.06 -7.95
N LEU A 205 -12.43 11.89 -6.90
CA LEU A 205 -12.40 13.35 -7.08
C LEU A 205 -11.01 13.86 -7.50
N GLY A 206 -9.95 13.16 -7.13
CA GLY A 206 -8.58 13.52 -7.46
C GLY A 206 -7.62 13.50 -6.29
N SER A 207 -6.40 13.96 -6.54
CA SER A 207 -5.32 13.95 -5.57
C SER A 207 -4.42 15.17 -5.60
N VAL A 208 -3.59 15.30 -4.56
CA VAL A 208 -2.41 16.18 -4.49
C VAL A 208 -1.22 15.40 -3.95
N SER A 209 -0.03 15.70 -4.48
CA SER A 209 1.22 15.09 -4.05
C SER A 209 2.27 16.14 -3.68
N ARG A 210 3.16 15.81 -2.77
CA ARG A 210 4.35 16.56 -2.39
C ARG A 210 5.52 15.61 -2.24
N ALA A 211 6.71 16.12 -2.54
CA ALA A 211 7.97 15.39 -2.41
C ALA A 211 8.94 16.14 -1.52
N ALA A 212 9.82 15.39 -0.85
CA ALA A 212 10.97 15.85 -0.05
C ALA A 212 12.14 14.90 -0.35
N THR A 213 12.62 14.95 -1.59
CA THR A 213 13.58 13.98 -2.14
C THR A 213 15.01 14.16 -1.62
N GLU A 214 15.30 15.23 -0.91
CA GLU A 214 16.50 15.38 -0.09
C GLU A 214 16.66 14.28 0.97
N PHE A 215 15.56 13.58 1.30
CA PHE A 215 15.52 12.47 2.27
C PHE A 215 15.47 11.08 1.60
N ASN A 216 15.90 10.94 0.36
CA ASN A 216 15.81 9.68 -0.40
C ASN A 216 16.68 8.53 0.13
N ASN A 217 17.58 8.82 1.06
CA ASN A 217 18.47 7.86 1.69
C ASN A 217 17.94 7.24 3.00
N LEU A 218 16.83 7.74 3.53
CA LEU A 218 16.32 7.31 4.83
C LEU A 218 15.70 5.90 4.83
N CYS A 219 15.23 5.44 3.69
CA CYS A 219 14.74 4.08 3.52
C CYS A 219 15.15 3.57 2.13
N ARG A 220 15.94 2.50 2.09
CA ARG A 220 16.40 1.85 0.87
C ARG A 220 16.13 0.36 0.94
N GLY A 221 15.37 -0.15 -0.03
CA GLY A 221 15.04 -1.56 -0.16
C GLY A 221 15.62 -2.19 -1.41
N GLN A 222 16.07 -3.42 -1.28
CA GLN A 222 16.45 -4.36 -2.33
C GLN A 222 15.58 -5.61 -2.18
N MET A 223 15.76 -6.59 -3.05
CA MET A 223 14.98 -7.83 -3.01
C MET A 223 15.19 -8.65 -1.72
N ASP A 224 16.34 -8.48 -1.09
CA ASP A 224 16.78 -9.25 0.08
C ASP A 224 17.12 -8.39 1.30
N GLN A 225 17.15 -7.08 1.18
CA GLN A 225 17.54 -6.18 2.27
C GLN A 225 16.75 -4.86 2.25
N MET A 226 16.34 -4.41 3.42
CA MET A 226 15.82 -3.05 3.61
C MET A 226 16.49 -2.41 4.81
N MET A 227 17.05 -1.22 4.62
CA MET A 227 17.65 -0.39 5.66
C MET A 227 16.84 0.88 5.84
N THR A 228 16.51 1.23 7.09
CA THR A 228 15.64 2.35 7.41
C THR A 228 16.10 3.14 8.62
N ASP A 229 16.30 4.44 8.48
CA ASP A 229 16.32 5.37 9.61
C ASP A 229 14.88 5.74 9.98
N THR A 230 14.25 4.87 10.77
CA THR A 230 12.82 4.97 11.12
C THR A 230 12.50 6.28 11.84
N ARG A 231 13.40 6.78 12.69
CA ARG A 231 13.17 8.00 13.48
C ARG A 231 13.11 9.23 12.58
N THR A 232 14.11 9.42 11.74
CA THR A 232 14.18 10.57 10.82
C THR A 232 13.09 10.46 9.76
N LEU A 233 12.84 9.25 9.24
CA LEU A 233 11.77 8.98 8.28
C LEU A 233 10.40 9.42 8.82
N LEU A 234 10.06 9.07 10.05
CA LEU A 234 8.81 9.48 10.69
C LEU A 234 8.75 11.02 10.85
N SER A 235 9.79 11.63 11.40
CA SER A 235 9.82 13.08 11.64
C SER A 235 9.65 13.89 10.34
N GLU A 236 10.40 13.58 9.29
CA GLU A 236 10.34 14.30 8.03
C GLU A 236 9.07 13.96 7.24
N GLY A 237 8.59 12.73 7.37
CA GLY A 237 7.31 12.30 6.82
C GLY A 237 6.13 13.08 7.38
N LEU A 238 6.09 13.32 8.71
CA LEU A 238 5.05 14.12 9.35
C LEU A 238 5.07 15.59 8.88
N LYS A 239 6.28 16.18 8.71
CA LYS A 239 6.41 17.53 8.14
C LYS A 239 5.86 17.60 6.71
N LEU A 240 6.15 16.57 5.90
CA LEU A 240 5.66 16.49 4.54
C LEU A 240 4.14 16.29 4.49
N ALA A 241 3.57 15.45 5.37
CA ALA A 241 2.13 15.27 5.51
C ALA A 241 1.41 16.59 5.86
N SER A 242 1.96 17.37 6.78
CA SER A 242 1.43 18.70 7.13
C SER A 242 1.41 19.67 5.95
N LYS A 243 2.45 19.66 5.10
CA LYS A 243 2.47 20.47 3.86
C LYS A 243 1.44 19.95 2.84
N THR A 244 1.26 18.61 2.77
CA THR A 244 0.37 17.98 1.81
C THR A 244 -1.11 18.21 2.14
N ILE A 245 -1.50 18.16 3.44
CA ILE A 245 -2.89 18.44 3.83
C ILE A 245 -3.27 19.89 3.53
N ASN A 246 -2.35 20.85 3.72
CA ASN A 246 -2.61 22.23 3.33
C ASN A 246 -2.86 22.39 1.82
N ALA A 247 -2.11 21.65 0.99
CA ALA A 247 -2.36 21.61 -0.44
C ALA A 247 -3.68 20.91 -0.78
N ALA A 248 -4.07 19.86 -0.05
CA ALA A 248 -5.32 19.15 -0.24
C ALA A 248 -6.53 20.03 0.13
N ARG A 249 -6.43 20.83 1.18
CA ARG A 249 -7.46 21.83 1.55
C ARG A 249 -7.74 22.79 0.39
N ILE A 250 -6.72 23.31 -0.24
CA ILE A 250 -6.84 24.26 -1.35
C ILE A 250 -7.34 23.58 -2.62
N ALA A 251 -6.72 22.45 -3.01
CA ALA A 251 -6.96 21.85 -4.31
C ALA A 251 -8.19 20.94 -4.34
N LEU A 252 -8.52 20.24 -3.26
CA LEU A 252 -9.57 19.23 -3.19
C LEU A 252 -10.76 19.66 -2.31
N GLY A 253 -10.62 20.78 -1.56
CA GLY A 253 -11.60 21.15 -0.54
C GLY A 253 -11.58 20.15 0.62
N TRP A 254 -10.39 19.67 1.00
CA TRP A 254 -10.20 18.75 2.12
C TRP A 254 -10.47 19.49 3.42
N VAL A 255 -11.62 19.27 4.00
CA VAL A 255 -11.99 19.73 5.33
C VAL A 255 -12.11 18.47 6.19
N VAL A 256 -11.24 18.34 7.20
CA VAL A 256 -11.12 17.12 8.02
C VAL A 256 -12.45 16.74 8.65
N GLU A 257 -13.20 17.72 9.11
CA GLU A 257 -14.49 17.55 9.78
C GLU A 257 -15.60 17.06 8.83
N GLU A 258 -15.45 17.32 7.52
CA GLU A 258 -16.40 16.92 6.48
C GLU A 258 -16.07 15.56 5.84
N LEU A 259 -14.98 14.92 6.25
CA LEU A 259 -14.63 13.59 5.81
C LEU A 259 -15.24 12.57 6.78
N ASP A 260 -15.91 11.56 6.22
CA ASP A 260 -16.58 10.53 6.98
C ASP A 260 -15.62 9.46 7.46
N GLN A 261 -14.61 9.11 6.65
CA GLN A 261 -13.60 8.11 6.96
C GLN A 261 -12.23 8.49 6.40
N PHE A 262 -11.18 7.96 7.02
CA PHE A 262 -9.78 8.11 6.61
C PHE A 262 -9.16 6.74 6.37
N VAL A 263 -8.66 6.54 5.17
CA VAL A 263 -7.86 5.38 4.78
C VAL A 263 -6.41 5.84 4.66
N ILE A 264 -5.57 5.40 5.58
CA ILE A 264 -4.17 5.81 5.64
C ILE A 264 -3.24 4.63 5.37
N HIS A 265 -2.11 4.88 4.71
CA HIS A 265 -1.02 3.91 4.64
C HIS A 265 -0.51 3.61 6.05
N GLN A 266 -0.43 2.34 6.41
CA GLN A 266 -0.14 1.88 7.76
C GLN A 266 1.22 1.18 7.82
N VAL A 267 2.14 1.76 8.59
CA VAL A 267 3.49 1.22 8.83
C VAL A 267 3.58 0.58 10.21
N SER A 268 3.01 1.24 11.22
CA SER A 268 3.05 0.82 12.62
C SER A 268 2.05 1.65 13.45
N LYS A 269 1.84 1.24 14.71
CA LYS A 269 1.03 2.02 15.66
C LYS A 269 1.56 3.44 15.83
N VAL A 270 2.87 3.59 16.08
CA VAL A 270 3.49 4.90 16.30
C VAL A 270 3.30 5.81 15.08
N HIS A 271 3.48 5.30 13.88
CA HIS A 271 3.27 6.06 12.64
C HIS A 271 1.80 6.47 12.49
N THR A 272 0.87 5.55 12.69
CA THR A 272 -0.58 5.81 12.59
C THR A 272 -1.02 6.86 13.60
N ASP A 273 -0.70 6.67 14.89
CA ASP A 273 -1.07 7.60 15.96
C ASP A 273 -0.47 9.01 15.73
N SER A 274 0.78 9.06 15.25
CA SER A 274 1.44 10.33 14.96
C SER A 274 0.77 11.10 13.83
N LEU A 275 0.33 10.41 12.77
CA LEU A 275 -0.43 11.03 11.67
C LEU A 275 -1.81 11.48 12.13
N VAL A 276 -2.54 10.63 12.83
CA VAL A 276 -3.88 10.95 13.39
C VAL A 276 -3.80 12.20 14.24
N ASN A 277 -2.86 12.25 15.18
CA ASN A 277 -2.68 13.41 16.07
C ASN A 277 -2.25 14.68 15.31
N LEU A 278 -1.26 14.57 14.42
CA LEU A 278 -0.75 15.73 13.65
C LEU A 278 -1.82 16.36 12.75
N LEU A 279 -2.62 15.53 12.11
CA LEU A 279 -3.62 15.99 11.14
C LEU A 279 -4.97 16.29 11.79
N GLY A 280 -5.12 16.05 13.11
CA GLY A 280 -6.38 16.24 13.84
C GLY A 280 -7.49 15.32 13.37
N LEU A 281 -7.15 14.09 12.96
CA LEU A 281 -8.14 13.11 12.53
C LEU A 281 -8.86 12.52 13.73
N ASP A 282 -10.13 12.21 13.56
CA ASP A 282 -10.89 11.40 14.52
C ASP A 282 -10.41 9.95 14.47
N PRO A 283 -9.86 9.37 15.55
CA PRO A 283 -9.39 7.99 15.56
C PRO A 283 -10.46 6.96 15.23
N ASP A 284 -11.73 7.23 15.55
CA ASP A 284 -12.85 6.33 15.26
C ASP A 284 -13.18 6.25 13.76
N LYS A 285 -12.71 7.24 12.99
CA LYS A 285 -12.81 7.30 11.53
C LYS A 285 -11.61 6.67 10.81
N VAL A 286 -10.65 6.08 11.54
CA VAL A 286 -9.45 5.45 10.99
C VAL A 286 -9.49 3.95 11.25
N HIS A 287 -9.66 3.16 10.19
CA HIS A 287 -9.64 1.70 10.32
C HIS A 287 -8.20 1.17 10.30
N ALA A 288 -7.78 0.44 11.35
CA ALA A 288 -6.45 -0.12 11.48
C ALA A 288 -6.45 -1.63 11.14
N ILE A 289 -5.54 -2.03 10.22
CA ILE A 289 -5.29 -3.44 9.87
C ILE A 289 -3.86 -3.87 10.20
N TYR A 290 -2.92 -2.94 10.41
CA TYR A 290 -1.52 -3.23 10.71
C TYR A 290 -1.30 -4.19 11.90
N PRO A 291 -2.17 -4.26 12.94
CA PRO A 291 -1.93 -5.18 14.05
C PRO A 291 -1.86 -6.65 13.63
N GLU A 292 -2.58 -7.04 12.57
CA GLU A 292 -2.66 -8.40 12.04
C GLU A 292 -2.05 -8.57 10.65
N MET A 293 -1.85 -7.49 9.92
CA MET A 293 -1.37 -7.52 8.53
C MET A 293 0.07 -7.01 8.38
N GLY A 294 0.58 -6.26 9.36
CA GLY A 294 1.87 -5.58 9.23
C GLY A 294 1.85 -4.43 8.23
N ASN A 295 3.03 -4.00 7.80
CA ASN A 295 3.19 -3.02 6.72
C ASN A 295 3.18 -3.74 5.37
N ILE A 296 2.14 -3.51 4.57
CA ILE A 296 1.93 -4.20 3.28
C ILE A 296 2.34 -3.29 2.09
N GLY A 297 3.21 -2.32 2.33
CA GLY A 297 3.65 -1.43 1.24
C GLY A 297 2.50 -0.71 0.54
N PRO A 298 2.54 -0.58 -0.80
CA PRO A 298 1.50 0.12 -1.58
C PRO A 298 0.12 -0.56 -1.52
N ALA A 299 0.03 -1.87 -1.29
CA ALA A 299 -1.23 -2.58 -1.11
C ALA A 299 -2.00 -2.14 0.16
N SER A 300 -1.35 -1.46 1.11
CA SER A 300 -1.96 -1.04 2.37
C SER A 300 -3.23 -0.19 2.16
N VAL A 301 -3.14 0.87 1.36
CA VAL A 301 -4.27 1.79 1.14
C VAL A 301 -5.47 1.08 0.52
N PRO A 302 -5.35 0.33 -0.59
CA PRO A 302 -6.51 -0.36 -1.17
C PRO A 302 -7.04 -1.49 -0.27
N ILE A 303 -6.20 -2.21 0.47
CA ILE A 303 -6.67 -3.26 1.41
C ILE A 303 -7.43 -2.64 2.59
N VAL A 304 -6.92 -1.55 3.18
CA VAL A 304 -7.64 -0.83 4.26
C VAL A 304 -9.00 -0.34 3.76
N LEU A 305 -9.06 0.23 2.55
CA LEU A 305 -10.30 0.70 1.93
C LEU A 305 -11.29 -0.46 1.75
N ALA A 306 -10.84 -1.57 1.14
CA ALA A 306 -11.68 -2.75 0.93
C ALA A 306 -12.23 -3.31 2.25
N ARG A 307 -11.37 -3.43 3.27
CA ARG A 307 -11.77 -3.93 4.59
C ARG A 307 -12.75 -3.01 5.31
N ALA A 308 -12.55 -1.71 5.24
CA ALA A 308 -13.46 -0.75 5.84
C ALA A 308 -14.85 -0.80 5.18
N VAL A 309 -14.91 -1.04 3.86
CA VAL A 309 -16.15 -1.26 3.12
C VAL A 309 -16.84 -2.58 3.53
N GLU A 310 -16.10 -3.70 3.53
CA GLU A 310 -16.60 -5.02 3.92
C GLU A 310 -17.18 -5.01 5.35
N LEU A 311 -16.59 -4.25 6.25
CA LEU A 311 -17.04 -4.08 7.64
C LEU A 311 -18.17 -3.05 7.80
N GLY A 312 -18.65 -2.44 6.71
CA GLY A 312 -19.70 -1.41 6.73
C GLY A 312 -19.30 -0.11 7.44
N LYS A 313 -18.01 0.12 7.63
CA LYS A 313 -17.47 1.39 8.15
C LYS A 313 -17.48 2.50 7.09
N ILE A 314 -17.27 2.14 5.84
CA ILE A 314 -17.44 3.02 4.68
C ILE A 314 -18.72 2.61 3.96
N ARG A 315 -19.60 3.57 3.71
CA ARG A 315 -20.92 3.38 3.11
C ARG A 315 -21.08 4.24 1.87
N LYS A 316 -22.04 3.90 1.04
CA LYS A 316 -22.38 4.67 -0.15
C LYS A 316 -22.71 6.13 0.19
N GLY A 317 -22.02 7.04 -0.46
CA GLY A 317 -22.12 8.48 -0.25
C GLY A 317 -21.07 9.05 0.69
N ASP A 318 -20.35 8.23 1.46
CA ASP A 318 -19.30 8.70 2.37
C ASP A 318 -18.15 9.38 1.59
N ARG A 319 -17.68 10.47 2.15
CA ARG A 319 -16.51 11.20 1.69
C ARG A 319 -15.26 10.66 2.37
N VAL A 320 -14.45 9.90 1.64
CA VAL A 320 -13.29 9.17 2.15
C VAL A 320 -12.00 9.87 1.77
N GLY A 321 -11.18 10.19 2.77
CA GLY A 321 -9.83 10.70 2.58
C GLY A 321 -8.83 9.54 2.48
N LEU A 322 -8.05 9.47 1.38
CA LEU A 322 -6.95 8.53 1.22
C LEU A 322 -5.63 9.25 1.49
N LEU A 323 -4.79 8.70 2.37
CA LEU A 323 -3.50 9.27 2.75
C LEU A 323 -2.39 8.25 2.56
N GLY A 324 -1.45 8.55 1.68
CA GLY A 324 -0.25 7.76 1.47
C GLY A 324 1.01 8.56 1.78
N ILE A 325 1.97 7.87 2.38
CA ILE A 325 3.34 8.37 2.58
C ILE A 325 4.28 7.21 2.24
N GLY A 326 5.38 7.52 1.55
CA GLY A 326 6.34 6.50 1.14
C GLY A 326 7.76 7.03 1.17
N SER A 327 8.71 6.09 1.14
CA SER A 327 10.11 6.42 0.95
C SER A 327 10.30 7.27 -0.30
N GLY A 328 11.29 8.15 -0.23
CA GLY A 328 11.54 9.12 -1.29
C GLY A 328 11.99 10.48 -0.79
N LEU A 329 11.37 11.17 0.18
CA LEU A 329 10.01 11.02 0.69
C LEU A 329 8.98 11.54 -0.28
N ASN A 330 7.85 10.87 -0.35
CA ASN A 330 6.68 11.35 -1.08
C ASN A 330 5.43 11.22 -0.20
N CYS A 331 4.47 12.13 -0.38
CA CYS A 331 3.17 12.09 0.29
C CYS A 331 2.08 12.43 -0.71
N GLN A 332 1.00 11.67 -0.69
CA GLN A 332 -0.18 11.90 -1.54
C GLN A 332 -1.45 11.82 -0.70
N MET A 333 -2.37 12.73 -0.99
CA MET A 333 -3.72 12.74 -0.42
C MET A 333 -4.74 12.81 -1.53
N ALA A 334 -5.77 11.98 -1.44
CA ALA A 334 -6.84 11.89 -2.42
C ALA A 334 -8.22 11.84 -1.75
N VAL A 335 -9.26 12.09 -2.52
CA VAL A 335 -10.66 12.03 -2.05
C VAL A 335 -11.48 11.14 -2.97
N VAL A 336 -12.23 10.25 -2.36
CA VAL A 336 -13.25 9.41 -3.00
C VAL A 336 -14.61 9.71 -2.38
N ILE A 337 -15.66 9.78 -3.20
CA ILE A 337 -17.05 9.66 -2.74
C ILE A 337 -17.46 8.23 -3.00
N TRP A 338 -17.63 7.50 -1.91
CA TRP A 338 -17.89 6.06 -1.95
C TRP A 338 -19.32 5.69 -2.31
#